data_ad45f53419c9d4ad1d818eebab6a09dd
#
_entry.id   ad45f53419c9d4ad1d818eebab6a09dd
#
_cell.length_a   1.000
_cell.length_b   1.000
_cell.length_c   1.000
_cell.angle_alpha   90.00
_cell.angle_beta   90.00
_cell.angle_gamma   90.00
#
_symmetry.space_group_name_H-M   'P 1'
#
loop_
_entity.id
_entity.type
_entity.pdbx_description
1 polymer ?
#
loop_
_entity_poly.entity_id
_entity_poly.type
_entity_poly.pdbx_seq_one_letter_code
_entity_poly.pdbx_strand_id
1 'polypeptide(L)'
;MSEQKISVEAVVAAPIELVWETFTTPADIKEWNFASDDWCCPGAIVDLRVGGTYKARMEAKDGSFGFDFDGVYEEVEPHRAVTLAMPDGRRARTTFEPCGDGIKVTTVFDAETQNAVDMQRDGWQSILDNFASHVRRKRQTLG
;
A
#
# COMPACT_ATOMS: atom_id res chain seq x y z
N MET A 1 -9.45 -22.07 -13.18
CA MET A 1 -8.92 -20.81 -13.65
C MET A 1 -7.83 -20.32 -12.77
N SER A 2 -6.73 -20.09 -13.35
CA SER A 2 -5.63 -19.53 -12.58
C SER A 2 -5.79 -18.03 -12.48
N GLU A 3 -5.76 -17.54 -11.27
CA GLU A 3 -5.66 -16.12 -11.04
C GLU A 3 -4.19 -15.75 -11.13
N GLN A 4 -3.89 -14.72 -11.87
CA GLN A 4 -2.53 -14.25 -11.98
C GLN A 4 -2.21 -13.36 -10.79
N LYS A 5 -1.07 -13.61 -10.16
CA LYS A 5 -0.59 -12.79 -9.06
C LYS A 5 0.55 -11.90 -9.53
N ILE A 6 0.57 -10.69 -9.00
CA ILE A 6 1.60 -9.70 -9.32
C ILE A 6 2.33 -9.38 -8.03
N SER A 7 3.65 -9.27 -8.11
CA SER A 7 4.50 -8.96 -6.95
C SER A 7 5.28 -7.67 -7.19
N VAL A 8 5.26 -6.78 -6.20
CA VAL A 8 6.06 -5.56 -6.20
C VAL A 8 6.80 -5.47 -4.88
N GLU A 9 7.94 -4.81 -4.86
CA GLU A 9 8.73 -4.72 -3.63
C GLU A 9 9.56 -3.45 -3.56
N ALA A 10 9.92 -3.07 -2.34
CA ALA A 10 10.85 -1.97 -2.09
C ALA A 10 11.61 -2.25 -0.81
N VAL A 11 12.87 -1.81 -0.74
CA VAL A 11 13.68 -1.92 0.48
C VAL A 11 13.80 -0.52 1.08
N VAL A 12 13.47 -0.42 2.36
CA VAL A 12 13.41 0.87 3.06
C VAL A 12 14.40 0.84 4.23
N ALA A 13 15.33 1.79 4.24
CA ALA A 13 16.33 1.89 5.30
C ALA A 13 15.73 2.60 6.52
N ALA A 14 14.91 1.88 7.29
CA ALA A 14 14.24 2.44 8.47
C ALA A 14 13.88 1.30 9.43
N PRO A 15 13.65 1.61 10.72
CA PRO A 15 13.21 0.60 11.69
C PRO A 15 11.83 0.06 11.33
N ILE A 16 11.57 -1.20 11.66
CA ILE A 16 10.27 -1.83 11.35
C ILE A 16 9.09 -1.07 11.96
N GLU A 17 9.26 -0.50 13.14
CA GLU A 17 8.19 0.25 13.80
C GLU A 17 7.74 1.43 12.94
N LEU A 18 8.70 2.16 12.37
CA LEU A 18 8.39 3.29 11.52
C LEU A 18 7.77 2.85 10.19
N VAL A 19 8.31 1.78 9.60
CA VAL A 19 7.79 1.23 8.35
C VAL A 19 6.35 0.78 8.54
N TRP A 20 6.07 0.03 9.59
CA TRP A 20 4.73 -0.45 9.90
C TRP A 20 3.75 0.69 10.16
N GLU A 21 4.15 1.65 11.00
CA GLU A 21 3.30 2.80 11.31
C GLU A 21 2.94 3.58 10.05
N THR A 22 3.93 3.84 9.19
CA THR A 22 3.71 4.60 7.97
C THR A 22 2.74 3.88 7.02
N PHE A 23 2.78 2.55 7.00
CA PHE A 23 1.94 1.75 6.13
C PHE A 23 0.49 1.65 6.64
N THR A 24 0.28 1.79 7.94
CA THR A 24 -1.02 1.49 8.57
C THR A 24 -1.75 2.69 9.17
N THR A 25 -1.14 3.86 9.22
CA THR A 25 -1.74 5.05 9.82
C THR A 25 -2.40 5.92 8.76
N PRO A 26 -3.69 6.28 8.92
CA PRO A 26 -4.40 7.09 7.92
C PRO A 26 -3.70 8.38 7.53
N ALA A 27 -3.15 9.12 8.50
CA ALA A 27 -2.45 10.37 8.22
C ALA A 27 -1.26 10.18 7.30
N ASP A 28 -0.56 9.04 7.42
CA ASP A 28 0.58 8.72 6.57
C ASP A 28 0.13 8.20 5.21
N ILE A 29 -0.91 7.35 5.20
CA ILE A 29 -1.43 6.78 3.95
C ILE A 29 -1.81 7.87 2.96
N LYS A 30 -2.39 8.96 3.43
CA LYS A 30 -2.74 10.10 2.59
C LYS A 30 -1.54 10.72 1.88
N GLU A 31 -0.34 10.52 2.42
CA GLU A 31 0.87 11.15 1.91
C GLU A 31 1.60 10.31 0.87
N TRP A 32 1.26 9.04 0.71
CA TRP A 32 1.97 8.19 -0.24
C TRP A 32 1.07 7.34 -1.15
N ASN A 33 -0.22 7.21 -0.86
CA ASN A 33 -1.07 6.25 -1.56
C ASN A 33 -1.62 6.80 -2.87
N PHE A 34 -0.71 7.06 -3.82
CA PHE A 34 -1.05 7.47 -5.19
C PHE A 34 0.11 7.11 -6.11
N ALA A 35 -0.21 6.84 -7.38
CA ALA A 35 0.77 6.29 -8.32
C ALA A 35 1.60 7.37 -9.03
N SER A 36 1.12 8.61 -9.09
CA SER A 36 1.83 9.68 -9.78
C SER A 36 1.46 11.03 -9.17
N ASP A 37 2.22 12.07 -9.56
CA ASP A 37 2.01 13.42 -9.05
C ASP A 37 0.68 14.04 -9.47
N ASP A 38 0.03 13.46 -10.48
CA ASP A 38 -1.29 13.92 -10.94
C ASP A 38 -2.42 13.46 -10.04
N TRP A 39 -2.14 12.57 -9.11
CA TRP A 39 -3.13 11.97 -8.20
C TRP A 39 -2.83 12.30 -6.76
N CYS A 40 -3.85 12.19 -5.92
CA CYS A 40 -3.72 12.41 -4.49
C CYS A 40 -4.64 11.45 -3.74
N CYS A 41 -4.42 11.37 -2.43
CA CYS A 41 -5.27 10.58 -1.53
C CYS A 41 -5.76 11.51 -0.42
N PRO A 42 -6.92 12.19 -0.62
CA PRO A 42 -7.38 13.19 0.35
C PRO A 42 -7.94 12.60 1.64
N GLY A 43 -8.22 11.31 1.68
CA GLY A 43 -8.74 10.69 2.90
C GLY A 43 -8.42 9.21 2.99
N ALA A 44 -8.28 8.72 4.22
CA ALA A 44 -8.08 7.31 4.49
C ALA A 44 -8.71 6.96 5.84
N ILE A 45 -9.29 5.76 5.91
CA ILE A 45 -9.89 5.21 7.13
C ILE A 45 -9.30 3.82 7.32
N VAL A 46 -8.81 3.54 8.52
CA VAL A 46 -8.20 2.25 8.85
C VAL A 46 -8.73 1.76 10.19
N ASP A 47 -9.31 0.57 10.18
CA ASP A 47 -9.64 -0.18 11.40
C ASP A 47 -8.73 -1.40 11.40
N LEU A 48 -7.57 -1.27 12.03
CA LEU A 48 -6.46 -2.22 11.89
C LEU A 48 -6.67 -3.46 12.75
N ARG A 49 -7.55 -4.33 12.29
CA ARG A 49 -7.82 -5.63 12.92
C ARG A 49 -8.47 -6.54 11.88
N VAL A 50 -8.40 -7.84 12.12
CA VAL A 50 -9.09 -8.79 11.24
C VAL A 50 -10.59 -8.49 11.26
N GLY A 51 -11.17 -8.34 10.08
CA GLY A 51 -12.56 -7.93 9.92
C GLY A 51 -12.77 -6.42 9.88
N GLY A 52 -11.72 -5.63 10.15
CA GLY A 52 -11.80 -4.18 10.08
C GLY A 52 -11.72 -3.65 8.66
N THR A 53 -12.20 -2.44 8.46
CA THR A 53 -12.30 -1.82 7.14
C THR A 53 -11.09 -0.94 6.83
N TYR A 54 -10.63 -1.03 5.60
CA TYR A 54 -9.65 -0.11 5.02
C TYR A 54 -10.35 0.63 3.88
N LYS A 55 -10.25 1.97 3.87
CA LYS A 55 -10.76 2.76 2.76
C LYS A 55 -9.81 3.90 2.48
N ALA A 56 -9.43 4.07 1.21
CA ALA A 56 -8.61 5.20 0.78
C ALA A 56 -9.26 5.86 -0.42
N ARG A 57 -9.45 7.17 -0.35
CA ARG A 57 -9.99 7.93 -1.47
C ARG A 57 -8.85 8.31 -2.41
N MET A 58 -8.96 7.93 -3.68
CA MET A 58 -7.97 8.24 -4.70
C MET A 58 -8.60 9.22 -5.67
N GLU A 59 -7.94 10.35 -5.93
CA GLU A 59 -8.48 11.39 -6.82
C GLU A 59 -7.41 11.97 -7.72
N ALA A 60 -7.80 12.28 -8.96
CA ALA A 60 -6.97 13.09 -9.82
C ALA A 60 -6.99 14.52 -9.29
N LYS A 61 -5.83 15.17 -9.25
CA LYS A 61 -5.72 16.52 -8.69
C LYS A 61 -6.56 17.56 -9.44
N ASP A 62 -6.81 17.33 -10.73
CA ASP A 62 -7.64 18.23 -11.53
C ASP A 62 -9.14 17.99 -11.34
N GLY A 63 -9.52 17.02 -10.51
CA GLY A 63 -10.93 16.72 -10.24
C GLY A 63 -11.63 15.91 -11.30
N SER A 64 -10.92 15.45 -12.33
CA SER A 64 -11.55 14.76 -13.46
C SER A 64 -12.01 13.33 -13.14
N PHE A 65 -11.43 12.73 -12.10
CA PHE A 65 -11.73 11.35 -11.78
C PHE A 65 -11.40 11.05 -10.33
N GLY A 66 -12.12 10.10 -9.75
CA GLY A 66 -11.83 9.65 -8.41
C GLY A 66 -12.56 8.35 -8.10
N PHE A 67 -12.05 7.62 -7.12
CA PHE A 67 -12.68 6.37 -6.67
C PHE A 67 -12.23 6.06 -5.25
N ASP A 68 -13.01 5.19 -4.58
CA ASP A 68 -12.64 4.68 -3.26
C ASP A 68 -12.00 3.31 -3.44
N PHE A 69 -10.83 3.13 -2.83
CA PHE A 69 -10.20 1.82 -2.73
C PHE A 69 -10.60 1.24 -1.38
N ASP A 70 -11.42 0.18 -1.41
CA ASP A 70 -11.99 -0.43 -0.22
C ASP A 70 -11.42 -1.82 0.00
N GLY A 71 -11.31 -2.21 1.26
CA GLY A 71 -10.91 -3.56 1.62
C GLY A 71 -11.28 -3.89 3.04
N VAL A 72 -11.22 -5.18 3.35
CA VAL A 72 -11.41 -5.70 4.70
C VAL A 72 -10.16 -6.48 5.06
N TYR A 73 -9.61 -6.24 6.24
CA TYR A 73 -8.43 -6.96 6.69
C TYR A 73 -8.78 -8.41 6.99
N GLU A 74 -8.04 -9.33 6.36
CA GLU A 74 -8.15 -10.77 6.65
C GLU A 74 -6.98 -11.25 7.49
N GLU A 75 -5.88 -10.52 7.49
CA GLU A 75 -4.70 -10.87 8.26
C GLU A 75 -4.08 -9.57 8.78
N VAL A 76 -3.78 -9.51 10.06
CA VAL A 76 -3.04 -8.41 10.65
C VAL A 76 -2.05 -9.00 11.64
N GLU A 77 -0.77 -9.05 11.25
CA GLU A 77 0.31 -9.49 12.12
C GLU A 77 1.27 -8.31 12.27
N PRO A 78 1.22 -7.60 13.40
CA PRO A 78 2.04 -6.40 13.58
C PRO A 78 3.50 -6.61 13.24
N HIS A 79 4.04 -5.72 12.43
CA HIS A 79 5.43 -5.71 11.97
C HIS A 79 5.78 -6.86 11.03
N ARG A 80 4.81 -7.65 10.57
CA ARG A 80 5.09 -8.81 9.72
C ARG A 80 4.26 -8.89 8.46
N ALA A 81 2.92 -8.74 8.56
CA ALA A 81 2.07 -8.92 7.39
C ALA A 81 0.68 -8.34 7.58
N VAL A 82 0.10 -7.86 6.48
CA VAL A 82 -1.34 -7.54 6.40
C VAL A 82 -1.88 -8.10 5.11
N THR A 83 -3.13 -8.55 5.13
CA THR A 83 -3.85 -8.98 3.93
C THR A 83 -5.16 -8.22 3.86
N LEU A 84 -5.41 -7.58 2.71
CA LEU A 84 -6.68 -6.92 2.41
C LEU A 84 -7.45 -7.75 1.40
N ALA A 85 -8.74 -7.97 1.68
CA ALA A 85 -9.66 -8.56 0.72
C ALA A 85 -10.48 -7.43 0.11
N MET A 86 -10.46 -7.34 -1.20
CA MET A 86 -11.21 -6.31 -1.95
C MET A 86 -12.64 -6.79 -2.18
N PRO A 87 -13.61 -5.87 -2.45
CA PRO A 87 -15.01 -6.25 -2.61
C PRO A 87 -15.27 -7.30 -3.69
N ASP A 88 -14.43 -7.35 -4.72
CA ASP A 88 -14.57 -8.33 -5.81
C ASP A 88 -13.90 -9.68 -5.52
N GLY A 89 -13.35 -9.86 -4.32
CA GLY A 89 -12.72 -11.10 -3.92
C GLY A 89 -11.22 -11.17 -4.13
N ARG A 90 -10.64 -10.17 -4.79
CA ARG A 90 -9.18 -10.13 -4.96
C ARG A 90 -8.52 -9.81 -3.62
N ARG A 91 -7.29 -10.28 -3.45
CA ARG A 91 -6.53 -10.05 -2.23
C ARG A 91 -5.20 -9.40 -2.52
N ALA A 92 -4.72 -8.63 -1.54
CA ALA A 92 -3.39 -8.04 -1.58
C ALA A 92 -2.72 -8.31 -0.24
N ARG A 93 -1.60 -9.01 -0.26
CA ARG A 93 -0.84 -9.34 0.96
C ARG A 93 0.47 -8.60 0.95
N THR A 94 0.74 -7.83 1.99
CA THR A 94 1.98 -7.09 2.15
C THR A 94 2.75 -7.67 3.32
N THR A 95 4.03 -8.00 3.09
CA THR A 95 4.91 -8.57 4.10
C THR A 95 6.09 -7.64 4.36
N PHE A 96 6.62 -7.71 5.57
CA PHE A 96 7.71 -6.86 6.04
C PHE A 96 8.81 -7.78 6.58
N GLU A 97 9.99 -7.76 5.96
CA GLU A 97 11.08 -8.66 6.33
C GLU A 97 12.39 -7.88 6.50
N PRO A 98 13.20 -8.23 7.49
CA PRO A 98 14.53 -7.64 7.60
C PRO A 98 15.34 -7.90 6.33
N CYS A 99 16.05 -6.88 5.85
CA CYS A 99 16.85 -6.99 4.64
C CYS A 99 18.06 -6.05 4.79
N GLY A 100 19.23 -6.62 5.13
CA GLY A 100 20.40 -5.82 5.44
C GLY A 100 20.11 -4.90 6.62
N ASP A 101 20.30 -3.60 6.43
CA ASP A 101 20.04 -2.59 7.47
C ASP A 101 18.62 -2.05 7.42
N GLY A 102 17.78 -2.59 6.55
CA GLY A 102 16.45 -2.07 6.34
C GLY A 102 15.39 -3.14 6.37
N ILE A 103 14.24 -2.78 5.82
CA ILE A 103 13.06 -3.65 5.73
C ILE A 103 12.68 -3.80 4.27
N LYS A 104 12.51 -5.03 3.84
CA LYS A 104 11.97 -5.33 2.52
C LYS A 104 10.46 -5.44 2.64
N VAL A 105 9.76 -4.56 1.92
CA VAL A 105 8.30 -4.54 1.88
C VAL A 105 7.88 -5.13 0.54
N THR A 106 7.12 -6.22 0.59
CA THR A 106 6.65 -6.92 -0.61
C THR A 106 5.14 -6.99 -0.59
N THR A 107 4.50 -6.60 -1.70
CA THR A 107 3.05 -6.77 -1.87
C THR A 107 2.81 -7.72 -3.02
N VAL A 108 2.05 -8.78 -2.74
CA VAL A 108 1.59 -9.73 -3.76
C VAL A 108 0.09 -9.58 -3.85
N PHE A 109 -0.41 -9.28 -5.05
CA PHE A 109 -1.84 -9.03 -5.23
C PHE A 109 -2.38 -9.76 -6.44
N ASP A 110 -3.68 -10.02 -6.41
CA ASP A 110 -4.38 -10.66 -7.53
C ASP A 110 -4.60 -9.65 -8.63
N ALA A 111 -4.22 -10.01 -9.86
CA ALA A 111 -4.43 -9.16 -11.02
C ALA A 111 -5.92 -9.04 -11.33
N GLU A 112 -6.36 -7.84 -11.69
CA GLU A 112 -7.69 -7.66 -12.24
C GLU A 112 -7.64 -7.95 -13.75
N THR A 113 -8.79 -8.01 -14.41
CA THR A 113 -8.84 -8.50 -15.80
C THR A 113 -9.01 -7.39 -16.84
N GLN A 114 -9.16 -6.13 -16.41
CA GLN A 114 -9.45 -5.04 -17.34
C GLN A 114 -8.21 -4.32 -17.86
N ASN A 115 -7.11 -4.36 -17.12
CA ASN A 115 -5.88 -3.69 -17.50
C ASN A 115 -4.75 -4.69 -17.69
N ALA A 116 -3.76 -4.33 -18.51
CA ALA A 116 -2.60 -5.16 -18.72
C ALA A 116 -1.84 -5.39 -17.40
N VAL A 117 -1.27 -6.56 -17.24
CA VAL A 117 -0.50 -6.93 -16.04
C VAL A 117 0.63 -5.95 -15.79
N ASP A 118 1.35 -5.56 -16.84
CA ASP A 118 2.47 -4.63 -16.69
C ASP A 118 2.00 -3.26 -16.18
N MET A 119 0.84 -2.80 -16.64
CA MET A 119 0.27 -1.53 -16.19
C MET A 119 -0.10 -1.59 -14.70
N GLN A 120 -0.70 -2.70 -14.28
CA GLN A 120 -1.04 -2.90 -12.86
C GLN A 120 0.21 -2.94 -12.01
N ARG A 121 1.22 -3.69 -12.45
CA ARG A 121 2.49 -3.79 -11.71
C ARG A 121 3.13 -2.41 -11.55
N ASP A 122 3.18 -1.64 -12.63
CA ASP A 122 3.81 -0.32 -12.60
C ASP A 122 3.08 0.62 -11.65
N GLY A 123 1.75 0.59 -11.64
CA GLY A 123 0.96 1.43 -10.74
C GLY A 123 1.20 1.07 -9.27
N TRP A 124 1.14 -0.21 -8.95
CA TRP A 124 1.36 -0.65 -7.57
C TRP A 124 2.79 -0.42 -7.13
N GLN A 125 3.77 -0.61 -8.04
CA GLN A 125 5.16 -0.34 -7.74
C GLN A 125 5.38 1.15 -7.46
N SER A 126 4.75 2.03 -8.24
CA SER A 126 4.87 3.46 -8.04
C SER A 126 4.33 3.90 -6.69
N ILE A 127 3.21 3.32 -6.26
CA ILE A 127 2.65 3.59 -4.94
C ILE A 127 3.62 3.12 -3.84
N LEU A 128 4.19 1.93 -4.02
CA LEU A 128 5.12 1.39 -3.03
C LEU A 128 6.41 2.22 -2.97
N ASP A 129 6.88 2.72 -4.12
CA ASP A 129 8.04 3.61 -4.17
C ASP A 129 7.76 4.93 -3.44
N ASN A 130 6.56 5.47 -3.60
CA ASN A 130 6.14 6.66 -2.85
C ASN A 130 6.12 6.40 -1.36
N PHE A 131 5.62 5.23 -0.97
CA PHE A 131 5.64 4.80 0.43
C PHE A 131 7.07 4.79 0.97
N ALA A 132 7.98 4.16 0.26
CA ALA A 132 9.38 4.07 0.68
C ALA A 132 10.01 5.46 0.82
N SER A 133 9.73 6.35 -0.12
CA SER A 133 10.22 7.72 -0.07
C SER A 133 9.67 8.47 1.14
N HIS A 134 8.39 8.27 1.44
CA HIS A 134 7.76 8.93 2.59
C HIS A 134 8.36 8.46 3.91
N VAL A 135 8.62 7.15 4.05
CA VAL A 135 9.28 6.60 5.24
C VAL A 135 10.66 7.24 5.44
N ARG A 136 11.43 7.37 4.34
CA ARG A 136 12.76 7.98 4.42
C ARG A 136 12.68 9.42 4.90
N ARG A 137 11.71 10.19 4.39
CA ARG A 137 11.51 11.58 4.82
C ARG A 137 11.14 11.67 6.29
N LYS A 138 10.25 10.78 6.75
CA LYS A 138 9.86 10.72 8.17
C LYS A 138 11.07 10.41 9.04
N ARG A 139 11.89 9.46 8.64
CA ARG A 139 13.08 9.08 9.39
C ARG A 139 14.04 10.25 9.53
N GLN A 140 14.25 11.00 8.46
CA GLN A 140 15.13 12.18 8.49
C GLN A 140 14.60 13.24 9.46
N THR A 141 13.28 13.43 9.50
CA THR A 141 12.65 14.39 10.37
C THR A 141 12.77 13.98 11.85
N LEU A 142 12.67 12.67 12.10
CA LEU A 142 12.72 12.15 13.47
C LEU A 142 14.14 12.08 14.03
N GLY A 143 15.11 12.08 13.17
CA GLY A 143 16.38 11.88 13.64
C GLY A 143 17.57 11.95 13.07
#